data_27c368579f0fb3d907aff9f00d8ce6ba
#
_entry.id   27c368579f0fb3d907aff9f00d8ce6ba
#
_cell.length_a   1.000
_cell.length_b   1.000
_cell.length_c   1.000
_cell.angle_alpha   90.00
_cell.angle_beta   90.00
_cell.angle_gamma   90.00
#
_symmetry.space_group_name_H-M   'P 1'
#
loop_
_entity.id
_entity.type
_entity.pdbx_description
1 polymer ?
#
loop_
_entity_poly.entity_id
_entity_poly.type
_entity_poly.pdbx_seq_one_letter_code
_entity_poly.pdbx_strand_id
1 'polypeptide(L)' 'MREMKLQELKTKSPAELVSFAEELEVENASTMRKQELMFGILKQLS' A
#
# COMPACT_ATOMS: atom_id res chain seq x y z
N MET A 1 -16.38 0.29 -1.95
CA MET A 1 -15.23 1.17 -1.98
C MET A 1 -13.97 0.49 -1.54
N ARG A 2 -14.01 -0.24 -0.41
CA ARG A 2 -12.80 -0.93 0.04
C ARG A 2 -12.32 -1.95 -0.98
N GLU A 3 -13.26 -2.65 -1.61
CA GLU A 3 -12.89 -3.68 -2.58
C GLU A 3 -12.21 -3.06 -3.79
N MET A 4 -12.70 -1.91 -4.21
CA MET A 4 -12.09 -1.22 -5.35
C MET A 4 -10.67 -0.81 -5.03
N LYS A 5 -10.46 -0.26 -3.84
CA LYS A 5 -9.10 0.14 -3.45
C LYS A 5 -8.17 -1.06 -3.38
N LEU A 6 -8.66 -2.15 -2.84
CA LEU A 6 -7.85 -3.35 -2.73
C LEU A 6 -7.43 -3.85 -4.10
N GLN A 7 -8.35 -3.83 -5.06
CA GLN A 7 -8.03 -4.28 -6.41
C GLN A 7 -7.02 -3.35 -7.07
N GLU A 8 -7.16 -2.06 -6.86
CA GLU A 8 -6.19 -1.11 -7.41
C GLU A 8 -4.81 -1.37 -6.86
N LEU A 9 -4.74 -1.64 -5.56
CA LEU A 9 -3.45 -1.93 -4.94
C LEU A 9 -2.84 -3.20 -5.51
N LYS A 10 -3.66 -4.18 -5.79
CA LYS A 10 -3.16 -5.44 -6.33
C LYS A 10 -2.55 -5.28 -7.70
N THR A 11 -3.04 -4.32 -8.47
CA THR A 11 -2.55 -4.11 -9.83
C THR A 11 -1.34 -3.22 -9.89
N LYS A 12 -1.00 -2.54 -8.81
CA LYS A 12 0.16 -1.66 -8.80
C LYS A 12 1.44 -2.45 -8.65
N SER A 13 2.50 -1.91 -9.22
CA SER A 13 3.81 -2.53 -9.04
C SER A 13 4.29 -2.28 -7.61
N PRO A 14 5.22 -3.13 -7.10
CA PRO A 14 5.73 -2.91 -5.74
C PRO A 14 6.35 -1.53 -5.55
N ALA A 15 7.01 -1.01 -6.58
CA ALA A 15 7.61 0.32 -6.47
C ALA A 15 6.55 1.39 -6.27
N GLU A 16 5.43 1.26 -6.98
CA GLU A 16 4.33 2.22 -6.82
C GLU A 16 3.70 2.10 -5.45
N LEU A 17 3.59 0.88 -4.94
CA LEU A 17 3.04 0.69 -3.60
C LEU A 17 3.93 1.32 -2.54
N VAL A 18 5.24 1.18 -2.68
CA VAL A 18 6.16 1.81 -1.74
C VAL A 18 5.99 3.33 -1.76
N SER A 19 5.94 3.91 -2.96
CA SER A 19 5.79 5.34 -3.08
C SER A 19 4.48 5.81 -2.46
N PHE A 20 3.40 5.10 -2.73
CA PHE A 20 2.09 5.44 -2.19
C PHE A 20 2.09 5.32 -0.67
N ALA A 21 2.69 4.25 -0.16
CA ALA A 21 2.75 4.04 1.28
C ALA A 21 3.53 5.16 1.97
N GLU A 22 4.62 5.59 1.34
CA GLU A 22 5.40 6.68 1.92
C GLU A 22 4.61 7.97 1.97
N GLU A 23 3.79 8.22 0.97
CA GLU A 23 2.93 9.40 0.98
C GLU A 23 1.93 9.33 2.13
N LEU A 24 1.52 8.14 2.49
CA LEU A 24 0.62 7.94 3.63
C LEU A 24 1.36 7.86 4.96
N GLU A 25 2.67 8.06 4.92
CA GLU A 25 3.52 8.04 6.13
C GLU A 25 3.55 6.66 6.79
N VAL A 26 3.50 5.63 5.96
CA VAL A 26 3.66 4.26 6.46
C VAL A 26 5.14 4.04 6.74
N GLU A 27 5.46 3.71 7.98
CA GLU A 27 6.85 3.49 8.37
C GLU A 27 7.39 2.22 7.72
N ASN A 28 8.66 2.27 7.35
CA ASN A 28 9.38 1.11 6.80
C ASN A 28 8.75 0.60 5.51
N ALA A 29 8.06 1.48 4.78
CA ALA A 29 7.42 1.05 3.55
C ALA A 29 8.42 0.48 2.57
N SER A 30 9.61 1.04 2.50
CA SER A 30 10.61 0.61 1.53
C SER A 30 11.17 -0.78 1.85
N THR A 31 11.00 -1.25 3.07
CA THR A 31 11.48 -2.57 3.47
C THR A 31 10.37 -3.59 3.56
N MET A 32 9.13 -3.16 3.35
CA MET A 32 7.98 -4.06 3.44
C MET A 32 7.77 -4.78 2.13
N ARG A 33 7.21 -5.97 2.22
CA ARG A 33 6.85 -6.72 1.04
C ARG A 33 5.53 -6.22 0.50
N LYS A 34 5.20 -6.61 -0.73
CA LYS A 34 3.99 -6.13 -1.38
C LYS A 34 2.76 -6.35 -0.52
N GLN A 35 2.64 -7.54 0.05
CA GLN A 35 1.48 -7.85 0.88
C GLN A 35 1.42 -6.96 2.11
N GLU A 36 2.56 -6.76 2.76
CA GLU A 36 2.63 -5.90 3.93
C GLU A 36 2.32 -4.46 3.56
N LEU A 37 2.81 -4.03 2.40
CA LEU A 37 2.52 -2.67 1.93
C LEU A 37 1.02 -2.49 1.74
N MET A 38 0.36 -3.46 1.14
CA MET A 38 -1.08 -3.38 0.94
C MET A 38 -1.82 -3.26 2.26
N PHE A 39 -1.44 -4.07 3.23
CA PHE A 39 -2.07 -4.01 4.55
C PHE A 39 -1.80 -2.67 5.22
N GLY A 40 -0.57 -2.18 5.14
CA GLY A 40 -0.24 -0.89 5.74
C GLY A 40 -1.02 0.25 5.11
N ILE A 41 -1.13 0.23 3.80
CA ILE A 41 -1.88 1.27 3.09
C ILE A 41 -3.35 1.21 3.48
N LEU A 42 -3.93 0.02 3.50
CA LEU A 42 -5.34 -0.12 3.85
C LEU A 42 -5.59 0.35 5.28
N LYS A 43 -4.66 0.06 6.17
CA LYS A 43 -4.79 0.49 7.55
C LYS A 43 -4.79 2.01 7.65
N GLN A 44 -3.93 2.66 6.90
CA GLN A 44 -3.87 4.11 6.93
C GLN A 44 -5.11 4.74 6.30
N LEU A 45 -5.69 4.10 5.32
CA LEU A 45 -6.88 4.63 4.65
C LEU A 45 -8.14 4.39 5.47
N SER A 46 -8.12 3.45 6.36
CA SER A 46 -9.29 3.21 7.19
C SER A 46 -9.19 4.00 8.49
#